data_34ae466243a28c70ce0f4457faf03f02
#
_entry.id   34ae466243a28c70ce0f4457faf03f02
#
_cell.length_a   1.000
_cell.length_b   1.000
_cell.length_c   1.000
_cell.angle_alpha   90.00
_cell.angle_beta   90.00
_cell.angle_gamma   90.00
#
_symmetry.space_group_name_H-M   'P 1'
#
loop_
_entity.id
_entity.type
_entity.pdbx_description
1 polymer ?
#
loop_
_entity_poly.entity_id
_entity_poly.type
_entity_poly.pdbx_seq_one_letter_code
_entity_poly.pdbx_strand_id
1 'polypeptide(L)'
;MSDNSRPHRPESGSSSWQSDDTSPEQGPASPGPDWQTPPPSGAQPWGGGSDGRPQAKPRANSPQPGQSQPDPAWPPPQATQMSDSRSGHSRTTSRGRRRHSRSTTSQTPIVTYTIIAICVIVWLAELVFPGFVDQIILVPALGATQPWRFVTSAFAHAPEIVHILFNMYALWALGRALEIFLGRARYIAAYALSALAGGVVYVAMASPGSDGAVLPYWGQGVLGASGAIFGLFGVLLVVQRKLGMSNRSLWVVLALNFGLAFFFPGIAWQAHVGGFLAGLASGWIFFDDANRVSRGSRPAIWRRMGVLTLVFLAIAVVKYLLV
;
A
#
# COMPACT_ATOMS: atom_id res chain seq x y z
N MET A 1 34.29 9.85 -79.68
CA MET A 1 34.85 8.61 -79.16
C MET A 1 34.06 8.19 -77.99
N SER A 2 33.15 7.36 -78.24
CA SER A 2 32.25 6.49 -77.54
C SER A 2 32.98 5.56 -76.59
N ASP A 3 32.53 5.49 -75.33
CA ASP A 3 32.59 4.26 -74.63
C ASP A 3 31.32 4.11 -73.74
N ASN A 4 30.70 2.98 -74.01
CA ASN A 4 29.37 2.57 -73.54
C ASN A 4 29.60 1.29 -72.73
N SER A 5 29.55 1.37 -71.41
CA SER A 5 29.58 0.17 -70.59
C SER A 5 28.47 0.18 -69.57
N ARG A 6 27.38 -0.53 -69.90
CA ARG A 6 26.29 -0.89 -68.97
C ARG A 6 26.74 -1.99 -68.03
N PRO A 7 26.44 -1.99 -66.75
CA PRO A 7 26.61 -3.15 -65.90
C PRO A 7 25.42 -4.14 -66.02
N HIS A 8 25.75 -5.42 -66.04
CA HIS A 8 24.88 -6.59 -66.14
C HIS A 8 23.91 -6.71 -64.92
N ARG A 9 22.70 -7.10 -65.27
CA ARG A 9 21.64 -7.54 -64.35
C ARG A 9 21.84 -9.05 -64.11
N PRO A 10 21.84 -9.52 -62.81
CA PRO A 10 21.80 -10.97 -62.56
C PRO A 10 20.38 -11.51 -62.67
N GLU A 11 20.27 -12.66 -63.26
CA GLU A 11 19.06 -13.42 -63.53
C GLU A 11 18.40 -13.98 -62.30
N SER A 12 17.07 -13.98 -62.30
CA SER A 12 16.18 -14.59 -61.33
C SER A 12 16.28 -16.11 -61.33
N GLY A 13 16.94 -16.68 -60.31
CA GLY A 13 16.90 -18.14 -60.06
C GLY A 13 15.63 -18.45 -59.24
N SER A 14 14.69 -19.13 -59.90
CA SER A 14 13.54 -19.75 -59.27
C SER A 14 13.99 -21.02 -58.54
N SER A 15 14.04 -21.00 -57.20
CA SER A 15 14.15 -22.22 -56.41
C SER A 15 12.77 -22.60 -55.90
N SER A 16 12.25 -23.69 -56.46
CA SER A 16 11.09 -24.44 -56.01
C SER A 16 11.34 -25.00 -54.59
N TRP A 17 10.62 -24.53 -53.59
CA TRP A 17 10.56 -25.19 -52.32
C TRP A 17 9.53 -26.31 -52.36
N GLN A 18 10.01 -27.56 -52.34
CA GLN A 18 9.22 -28.75 -52.06
C GLN A 18 8.85 -28.72 -50.59
N SER A 19 7.56 -28.80 -50.31
CA SER A 19 6.98 -29.01 -49.01
C SER A 19 7.17 -30.46 -48.59
N ASP A 20 8.14 -30.71 -47.69
CA ASP A 20 8.20 -31.96 -46.94
C ASP A 20 7.16 -31.87 -45.79
N ASP A 21 6.06 -32.57 -46.02
CA ASP A 21 4.98 -32.81 -45.08
C ASP A 21 5.40 -34.00 -44.18
N THR A 22 6.08 -33.71 -43.09
CA THR A 22 6.29 -34.70 -42.01
C THR A 22 5.56 -34.20 -40.75
N SER A 23 4.29 -34.61 -40.68
CA SER A 23 3.52 -34.55 -39.45
C SER A 23 4.15 -35.45 -38.40
N PRO A 24 4.41 -34.99 -37.18
CA PRO A 24 4.81 -35.87 -36.07
C PRO A 24 3.63 -36.71 -35.62
N GLU A 25 3.83 -38.02 -35.56
CA GLU A 25 2.90 -38.99 -34.99
C GLU A 25 2.46 -38.62 -33.59
N GLN A 26 1.15 -38.58 -33.37
CA GLN A 26 0.54 -38.41 -32.07
C GLN A 26 0.74 -39.73 -31.29
N GLY A 27 1.56 -39.70 -30.26
CA GLY A 27 1.62 -40.72 -29.23
C GLY A 27 0.32 -40.79 -28.44
N PRO A 28 -0.01 -41.96 -27.82
CA PRO A 28 -1.28 -42.18 -27.17
C PRO A 28 -1.47 -41.26 -25.94
N ALA A 29 -2.64 -40.59 -25.87
CA ALA A 29 -3.06 -39.73 -24.78
C ALA A 29 -3.14 -40.51 -23.48
N SER A 30 -2.50 -40.00 -22.44
CA SER A 30 -2.67 -40.46 -21.06
C SER A 30 -4.09 -40.15 -20.59
N PRO A 31 -4.79 -41.08 -19.93
CA PRO A 31 -6.11 -40.81 -19.37
C PRO A 31 -6.01 -39.81 -18.22
N GLY A 32 -6.74 -38.70 -18.30
CA GLY A 32 -6.91 -37.75 -17.22
C GLY A 32 -7.73 -38.33 -16.06
N PRO A 33 -7.65 -37.74 -14.84
CA PRO A 33 -8.37 -38.24 -13.66
C PRO A 33 -9.87 -38.09 -13.82
N ASP A 34 -10.58 -39.22 -13.64
CA ASP A 34 -12.03 -39.35 -13.74
C ASP A 34 -12.70 -38.88 -12.44
N TRP A 35 -13.46 -37.78 -12.49
CA TRP A 35 -14.13 -37.16 -11.35
C TRP A 35 -15.57 -37.65 -11.11
N GLN A 36 -15.99 -38.79 -11.72
CA GLN A 36 -17.40 -39.20 -11.71
C GLN A 36 -17.69 -40.52 -10.99
N THR A 37 -16.88 -41.00 -10.06
CA THR A 37 -17.29 -42.15 -9.25
C THR A 37 -17.45 -41.78 -7.78
N PRO A 38 -18.67 -41.89 -7.21
CA PRO A 38 -18.86 -41.79 -5.76
C PRO A 38 -18.27 -43.04 -5.06
N PRO A 39 -17.75 -42.90 -3.81
CA PRO A 39 -17.16 -44.03 -3.09
C PRO A 39 -18.24 -45.05 -2.68
N PRO A 40 -17.88 -46.34 -2.64
CA PRO A 40 -18.81 -47.41 -2.23
C PRO A 40 -19.16 -47.30 -0.75
N SER A 41 -20.45 -47.34 -0.47
CA SER A 41 -21.03 -47.50 0.87
C SER A 41 -20.77 -48.90 1.40
N GLY A 42 -20.01 -49.00 2.47
CA GLY A 42 -19.94 -50.25 3.22
C GLY A 42 -18.58 -50.53 3.87
N ALA A 43 -18.36 -50.02 5.07
CA ALA A 43 -17.43 -50.64 6.02
C ALA A 43 -17.98 -50.47 7.43
N GLN A 44 -18.27 -51.57 8.03
CA GLN A 44 -18.76 -51.79 9.41
C GLN A 44 -17.69 -51.44 10.47
N PRO A 45 -18.11 -51.15 11.71
CA PRO A 45 -17.24 -50.62 12.74
C PRO A 45 -16.50 -51.73 13.48
N TRP A 46 -15.23 -51.50 13.78
CA TRP A 46 -14.44 -52.31 14.68
C TRP A 46 -14.88 -52.09 16.14
N GLY A 47 -15.28 -53.16 16.77
CA GLY A 47 -15.64 -53.21 18.17
C GLY A 47 -14.44 -53.41 19.10
N GLY A 48 -14.62 -52.96 20.33
CA GLY A 48 -14.15 -53.67 21.54
C GLY A 48 -12.78 -53.23 22.07
N GLY A 49 -12.78 -52.59 23.23
CA GLY A 49 -11.60 -52.41 24.07
C GLY A 49 -11.90 -51.53 25.27
N SER A 50 -12.14 -52.16 26.36
CA SER A 50 -12.49 -51.75 27.71
C SER A 50 -11.65 -50.65 28.38
N ASP A 51 -12.32 -49.92 29.28
CA ASP A 51 -11.88 -49.44 30.58
C ASP A 51 -10.96 -48.23 30.70
N GLY A 52 -11.53 -47.20 31.30
CA GLY A 52 -10.77 -46.06 31.80
C GLY A 52 -11.54 -44.75 31.88
N ARG A 53 -12.70 -44.72 32.54
CA ARG A 53 -13.37 -43.45 32.88
C ARG A 53 -12.71 -42.81 34.11
N PRO A 54 -12.20 -41.59 34.07
CA PRO A 54 -12.06 -40.75 35.24
C PRO A 54 -13.41 -40.11 35.57
N GLN A 55 -13.79 -40.22 36.83
CA GLN A 55 -15.01 -39.68 37.42
C GLN A 55 -15.05 -38.13 37.28
N ALA A 56 -16.18 -37.64 36.80
CA ALA A 56 -16.50 -36.21 36.76
C ALA A 56 -16.75 -35.68 38.18
N LYS A 57 -16.05 -34.62 38.55
CA LYS A 57 -16.36 -33.81 39.75
C LYS A 57 -17.72 -33.09 39.57
N PRO A 58 -18.50 -32.88 40.64
CA PRO A 58 -19.82 -32.26 40.56
C PRO A 58 -19.70 -30.80 40.11
N ARG A 59 -20.45 -30.41 39.10
CA ARG A 59 -20.67 -29.01 38.70
C ARG A 59 -21.52 -28.33 39.77
N ALA A 60 -21.01 -27.24 40.32
CA ALA A 60 -21.74 -26.27 41.11
C ALA A 60 -22.85 -25.62 40.29
N ASN A 61 -23.99 -25.43 40.91
CA ASN A 61 -25.24 -24.83 40.54
C ASN A 61 -25.21 -23.79 39.43
N SER A 62 -25.99 -24.02 38.39
CA SER A 62 -26.49 -23.02 37.46
C SER A 62 -27.56 -22.17 38.12
N PRO A 63 -27.57 -20.85 37.97
CA PRO A 63 -28.66 -19.99 38.44
C PRO A 63 -29.91 -20.19 37.59
N GLN A 64 -31.07 -20.35 38.23
CA GLN A 64 -32.38 -20.36 37.59
C GLN A 64 -32.72 -18.97 37.02
N PRO A 65 -33.46 -18.86 35.89
CA PRO A 65 -33.96 -17.59 35.39
C PRO A 65 -35.25 -17.20 36.13
N GLY A 66 -35.30 -16.02 36.70
CA GLY A 66 -36.51 -15.37 37.09
C GLY A 66 -36.62 -14.98 38.56
N GLN A 67 -35.83 -14.03 39.00
CA GLN A 67 -36.23 -13.07 40.04
C GLN A 67 -35.50 -11.73 39.80
N SER A 68 -36.24 -10.79 39.27
CA SER A 68 -35.84 -9.38 39.15
C SER A 68 -35.80 -8.74 40.57
N GLN A 69 -34.61 -8.48 41.05
CA GLN A 69 -34.45 -7.56 42.20
C GLN A 69 -34.65 -6.13 41.73
N PRO A 70 -35.40 -5.30 42.47
CA PRO A 70 -35.51 -3.88 42.17
C PRO A 70 -34.19 -3.16 42.45
N ASP A 71 -33.80 -2.28 41.53
CA ASP A 71 -32.64 -1.41 41.63
C ASP A 71 -32.70 -0.55 42.90
N PRO A 72 -31.57 -0.33 43.58
CA PRO A 72 -31.53 0.60 44.71
C PRO A 72 -31.77 2.02 44.17
N ALA A 73 -32.85 2.62 44.67
CA ALA A 73 -33.24 4.01 44.36
C ALA A 73 -32.12 4.98 44.74
N TRP A 74 -31.66 5.71 43.75
CA TRP A 74 -30.71 6.82 43.88
C TRP A 74 -31.38 7.92 44.76
N PRO A 75 -30.74 8.41 45.82
CA PRO A 75 -31.32 9.48 46.63
C PRO A 75 -31.41 10.77 45.80
N PRO A 76 -32.51 11.55 45.96
CA PRO A 76 -32.66 12.83 45.26
C PRO A 76 -31.64 13.85 45.76
N PRO A 77 -31.21 14.80 44.90
CA PRO A 77 -30.24 15.82 45.26
C PRO A 77 -30.83 16.74 46.35
N GLN A 78 -30.12 16.89 47.49
CA GLN A 78 -30.50 17.80 48.57
C GLN A 78 -30.37 19.24 48.09
N ALA A 79 -31.44 19.98 48.16
CA ALA A 79 -31.48 21.42 47.96
C ALA A 79 -30.70 22.12 49.10
N THR A 80 -29.53 22.65 48.76
CA THR A 80 -28.71 23.46 49.65
C THR A 80 -29.37 24.84 49.78
N GLN A 81 -29.87 25.15 50.98
CA GLN A 81 -30.37 26.47 51.31
C GLN A 81 -29.25 27.51 51.23
N MET A 82 -29.45 28.51 50.38
CA MET A 82 -28.63 29.73 50.35
C MET A 82 -28.93 30.57 51.63
N SER A 83 -27.94 30.70 52.50
CA SER A 83 -27.92 31.74 53.50
C SER A 83 -27.23 32.97 52.89
N ASP A 84 -27.99 34.03 52.78
CA ASP A 84 -27.50 35.40 52.53
C ASP A 84 -26.51 35.84 53.60
N SER A 85 -25.32 36.21 53.25
CA SER A 85 -24.46 37.13 53.98
C SER A 85 -23.72 38.06 53.02
N ARG A 86 -24.13 39.33 53.16
CA ARG A 86 -23.56 40.51 52.52
C ARG A 86 -22.10 40.74 52.90
N SER A 87 -21.43 41.36 51.96
CA SER A 87 -20.32 42.33 52.04
C SER A 87 -18.95 41.80 51.62
N GLY A 88 -18.39 42.50 50.65
CA GLY A 88 -16.98 42.40 50.28
C GLY A 88 -16.70 42.70 48.78
N HIS A 89 -16.59 44.00 48.45
CA HIS A 89 -16.09 44.46 47.18
C HIS A 89 -14.68 43.94 46.96
N SER A 90 -14.47 43.00 46.03
CA SER A 90 -13.17 42.83 45.38
C SER A 90 -13.39 42.73 43.88
N ARG A 91 -12.96 43.80 43.17
CA ARG A 91 -12.83 43.83 41.72
C ARG A 91 -11.72 42.87 41.31
N THR A 92 -12.05 41.62 41.12
CA THR A 92 -11.19 40.71 40.36
C THR A 92 -11.51 40.86 38.89
N THR A 93 -10.58 41.47 38.16
CA THR A 93 -10.56 41.47 36.69
C THR A 93 -10.45 40.04 36.21
N SER A 94 -11.59 39.45 35.87
CA SER A 94 -11.63 38.17 35.15
C SER A 94 -11.08 38.40 33.77
N ARG A 95 -9.77 38.16 33.64
CA ARG A 95 -9.13 37.98 32.35
C ARG A 95 -9.83 36.78 31.70
N GLY A 96 -10.79 37.07 30.85
CA GLY A 96 -11.52 36.08 30.07
C GLY A 96 -10.52 35.23 29.29
N ARG A 97 -10.31 34.03 29.80
CA ARG A 97 -9.60 32.95 29.09
C ARG A 97 -10.46 32.62 27.88
N ARG A 98 -10.20 33.32 26.75
CA ARG A 98 -10.78 32.98 25.47
C ARG A 98 -10.48 31.49 25.23
N ARG A 99 -11.42 30.62 25.59
CA ARG A 99 -11.49 29.27 25.07
C ARG A 99 -11.57 29.45 23.57
N HIS A 100 -10.44 29.28 22.90
CA HIS A 100 -10.44 29.03 21.46
C HIS A 100 -11.26 27.75 21.28
N SER A 101 -12.54 27.92 21.03
CA SER A 101 -13.36 26.90 20.42
C SER A 101 -12.64 26.56 19.12
N ARG A 102 -11.82 25.50 19.15
CA ARG A 102 -11.38 24.87 17.92
C ARG A 102 -12.65 24.37 17.28
N SER A 103 -13.18 25.18 16.37
CA SER A 103 -14.14 24.74 15.37
C SER A 103 -13.54 23.47 14.77
N THR A 104 -14.14 22.33 15.06
CA THR A 104 -13.90 21.09 14.35
C THR A 104 -14.56 21.25 12.98
N THR A 105 -13.97 22.09 12.13
CA THR A 105 -14.26 22.09 10.71
C THR A 105 -13.91 20.68 10.24
N SER A 106 -14.91 19.93 9.86
CA SER A 106 -14.76 18.64 9.17
C SER A 106 -13.81 18.87 7.98
N GLN A 107 -12.54 18.51 8.16
CA GLN A 107 -11.56 18.72 7.09
C GLN A 107 -11.85 17.69 6.00
N THR A 108 -12.37 18.16 4.87
CA THR A 108 -12.50 17.32 3.68
C THR A 108 -11.12 16.87 3.22
N PRO A 109 -10.89 15.58 2.96
CA PRO A 109 -9.60 15.03 2.52
C PRO A 109 -9.37 15.32 1.03
N ILE A 110 -9.17 16.60 0.70
CA ILE A 110 -9.08 17.11 -0.67
C ILE A 110 -7.89 16.50 -1.40
N VAL A 111 -6.73 16.37 -0.72
CA VAL A 111 -5.51 15.84 -1.36
C VAL A 111 -5.71 14.39 -1.80
N THR A 112 -6.31 13.57 -0.96
CA THR A 112 -6.63 12.17 -1.30
C THR A 112 -7.50 12.09 -2.54
N TYR A 113 -8.58 12.88 -2.59
CA TYR A 113 -9.47 12.90 -3.77
C TYR A 113 -8.80 13.47 -5.01
N THR A 114 -7.93 14.47 -4.85
CA THR A 114 -7.15 15.02 -5.96
C THR A 114 -6.21 13.96 -6.56
N ILE A 115 -5.49 13.21 -5.72
CA ILE A 115 -4.59 12.14 -6.19
C ILE A 115 -5.40 11.05 -6.91
N ILE A 116 -6.54 10.62 -6.34
CA ILE A 116 -7.43 9.66 -7.00
C ILE A 116 -7.88 10.18 -8.37
N ALA A 117 -8.32 11.43 -8.45
CA ALA A 117 -8.76 12.04 -9.71
C ALA A 117 -7.64 12.07 -10.75
N ILE A 118 -6.42 12.44 -10.35
CA ILE A 118 -5.25 12.43 -11.25
C ILE A 118 -4.98 11.02 -11.76
N CYS A 119 -4.94 10.00 -10.89
CA CYS A 119 -4.71 8.62 -11.29
C CYS A 119 -5.77 8.13 -12.29
N VAL A 120 -7.05 8.44 -12.05
CA VAL A 120 -8.13 8.06 -12.96
C VAL A 120 -8.02 8.78 -14.31
N ILE A 121 -7.71 10.08 -14.32
CA ILE A 121 -7.52 10.84 -15.57
C ILE A 121 -6.33 10.30 -16.36
N VAL A 122 -5.20 10.04 -15.70
CA VAL A 122 -4.02 9.45 -16.33
C VAL A 122 -4.34 8.09 -16.91
N TRP A 123 -5.00 7.21 -16.16
CA TRP A 123 -5.40 5.89 -16.63
C TRP A 123 -6.35 5.95 -17.84
N LEU A 124 -7.31 6.87 -17.84
CA LEU A 124 -8.17 7.08 -19.02
C LEU A 124 -7.36 7.57 -20.23
N ALA A 125 -6.35 8.42 -20.01
CA ALA A 125 -5.46 8.86 -21.08
C ALA A 125 -4.62 7.69 -21.63
N GLU A 126 -4.16 6.79 -20.77
CA GLU A 126 -3.42 5.57 -21.17
C GLU A 126 -4.27 4.65 -22.05
N LEU A 127 -5.59 4.55 -21.79
CA LEU A 127 -6.51 3.77 -22.61
C LEU A 127 -6.80 4.40 -23.98
N VAL A 128 -6.75 5.74 -24.08
CA VAL A 128 -7.12 6.48 -25.29
C VAL A 128 -5.92 6.77 -26.21
N PHE A 129 -4.74 7.04 -25.62
CA PHE A 129 -3.56 7.47 -26.37
C PHE A 129 -2.48 6.37 -26.39
N PRO A 130 -2.31 5.61 -27.51
CA PRO A 130 -1.28 4.59 -27.61
C PRO A 130 0.12 5.16 -27.36
N GLY A 131 0.93 4.46 -26.56
CA GLY A 131 2.30 4.88 -26.22
C GLY A 131 2.40 5.99 -25.16
N PHE A 132 1.28 6.51 -24.65
CA PHE A 132 1.32 7.50 -23.57
C PHE A 132 1.94 6.91 -22.29
N VAL A 133 1.58 5.67 -21.96
CA VAL A 133 2.12 4.96 -20.78
C VAL A 133 3.64 4.87 -20.84
N ASP A 134 4.23 4.64 -22.01
CA ASP A 134 5.69 4.51 -22.20
C ASP A 134 6.45 5.81 -21.88
N GLN A 135 5.78 6.97 -21.91
CA GLN A 135 6.38 8.26 -21.61
C GLN A 135 6.43 8.53 -20.10
N ILE A 136 5.61 7.85 -19.31
CA ILE A 136 5.39 8.19 -17.89
C ILE A 136 5.80 7.10 -16.91
N ILE A 137 5.92 5.83 -17.33
CA ILE A 137 6.39 4.72 -16.46
C ILE A 137 7.86 4.86 -16.13
N LEU A 138 8.27 4.41 -14.97
CA LEU A 138 9.67 4.39 -14.57
C LEU A 138 10.36 3.14 -15.11
N VAL A 139 11.26 3.32 -16.07
CA VAL A 139 12.15 2.30 -16.58
C VAL A 139 13.56 2.58 -16.03
N PRO A 140 14.22 1.65 -15.32
CA PRO A 140 15.54 1.87 -14.75
C PRO A 140 16.57 2.42 -15.77
N ALA A 141 16.60 1.88 -16.98
CA ALA A 141 17.49 2.35 -18.04
C ALA A 141 17.31 3.82 -18.43
N LEU A 142 16.12 4.38 -18.24
CA LEU A 142 15.77 5.74 -18.64
C LEU A 142 15.77 6.74 -17.47
N GLY A 143 15.79 6.27 -16.24
CA GLY A 143 15.57 7.12 -15.06
C GLY A 143 16.62 8.23 -14.87
N ALA A 144 17.87 8.03 -15.31
CA ALA A 144 18.91 9.06 -15.24
C ALA A 144 18.67 10.20 -16.24
N THR A 145 18.24 9.89 -17.44
CA THR A 145 17.98 10.85 -18.52
C THR A 145 16.57 11.45 -18.46
N GLN A 146 15.64 10.75 -17.83
CA GLN A 146 14.23 11.09 -17.72
C GLN A 146 13.74 11.04 -16.26
N PRO A 147 14.28 11.90 -15.35
CA PRO A 147 14.04 11.81 -13.91
C PRO A 147 12.58 12.08 -13.50
N TRP A 148 11.76 12.73 -14.35
CA TRP A 148 10.34 12.90 -14.09
C TRP A 148 9.59 11.59 -13.91
N ARG A 149 10.10 10.48 -14.47
CA ARG A 149 9.51 9.13 -14.37
C ARG A 149 9.42 8.61 -12.93
N PHE A 150 10.30 9.06 -12.03
CA PHE A 150 10.19 8.76 -10.60
C PHE A 150 8.93 9.33 -9.95
N VAL A 151 8.35 10.35 -10.55
CA VAL A 151 7.11 10.99 -10.07
C VAL A 151 5.92 10.51 -10.89
N THR A 152 6.02 10.55 -12.22
CA THR A 152 4.88 10.27 -13.12
C THR A 152 4.41 8.82 -13.04
N SER A 153 5.33 7.87 -12.84
CA SER A 153 5.00 6.44 -12.71
C SER A 153 4.07 6.13 -11.53
N ALA A 154 4.09 6.96 -10.48
CA ALA A 154 3.20 6.81 -9.33
C ALA A 154 1.73 7.16 -9.63
N PHE A 155 1.45 7.72 -10.80
CA PHE A 155 0.09 8.05 -11.27
C PHE A 155 -0.34 7.16 -12.43
N ALA A 156 0.58 6.48 -13.10
CA ALA A 156 0.32 5.54 -14.17
C ALA A 156 -0.25 4.21 -13.61
N HIS A 157 -1.13 3.56 -14.38
CA HIS A 157 -1.70 2.26 -14.00
C HIS A 157 -1.76 1.35 -15.21
N ALA A 158 -1.65 0.03 -14.97
CA ALA A 158 -1.85 -0.95 -16.03
C ALA A 158 -3.30 -0.89 -16.56
N PRO A 159 -3.53 -1.29 -17.83
CA PRO A 159 -4.86 -1.23 -18.45
C PRO A 159 -5.94 -2.02 -17.70
N GLU A 160 -5.55 -3.03 -16.92
CA GLU A 160 -6.45 -3.87 -16.16
C GLU A 160 -7.16 -3.05 -15.07
N ILE A 161 -8.48 -3.00 -15.16
CA ILE A 161 -9.33 -2.26 -14.23
C ILE A 161 -9.13 -2.68 -12.77
N VAL A 162 -8.76 -3.94 -12.54
CA VAL A 162 -8.51 -4.48 -11.19
C VAL A 162 -7.35 -3.76 -10.52
N HIS A 163 -6.27 -3.45 -11.26
CA HIS A 163 -5.10 -2.78 -10.73
C HIS A 163 -5.44 -1.37 -10.23
N ILE A 164 -6.06 -0.55 -11.06
CA ILE A 164 -6.44 0.82 -10.64
C ILE A 164 -7.50 0.79 -9.53
N LEU A 165 -8.49 -0.11 -9.62
CA LEU A 165 -9.58 -0.20 -8.64
C LEU A 165 -9.04 -0.48 -7.23
N PHE A 166 -8.13 -1.45 -7.06
CA PHE A 166 -7.53 -1.76 -5.76
C PHE A 166 -6.66 -0.62 -5.24
N ASN A 167 -5.88 0.05 -6.10
CA ASN A 167 -5.09 1.21 -5.70
C ASN A 167 -5.99 2.36 -5.22
N MET A 168 -7.03 2.70 -5.98
CA MET A 168 -7.94 3.80 -5.62
C MET A 168 -8.75 3.48 -4.37
N TYR A 169 -9.18 2.23 -4.19
CA TYR A 169 -9.85 1.80 -2.96
C TYR A 169 -8.93 1.91 -1.74
N ALA A 170 -7.70 1.41 -1.83
CA ALA A 170 -6.73 1.51 -0.74
C ALA A 170 -6.40 2.98 -0.42
N LEU A 171 -6.18 3.80 -1.44
CA LEU A 171 -5.94 5.22 -1.28
C LEU A 171 -7.13 5.95 -0.66
N TRP A 172 -8.36 5.63 -1.08
CA TRP A 172 -9.57 6.16 -0.48
C TRP A 172 -9.72 5.75 0.99
N ALA A 173 -9.48 4.49 1.33
CA ALA A 173 -9.65 3.96 2.68
C ALA A 173 -8.60 4.52 3.65
N LEU A 174 -7.31 4.47 3.27
CA LEU A 174 -6.19 4.91 4.11
C LEU A 174 -5.98 6.43 4.05
N GLY A 175 -6.00 6.98 2.84
CA GLY A 175 -5.63 8.36 2.58
C GLY A 175 -6.52 9.35 3.31
N ARG A 176 -7.84 9.15 3.26
CA ARG A 176 -8.79 10.03 3.97
C ARG A 176 -8.51 10.12 5.46
N ALA A 177 -8.31 8.98 6.11
CA ALA A 177 -8.06 8.94 7.55
C ALA A 177 -6.72 9.59 7.90
N LEU A 178 -5.67 9.29 7.13
CA LEU A 178 -4.33 9.83 7.37
C LEU A 178 -4.21 11.31 7.00
N GLU A 179 -4.88 11.78 5.96
CA GLU A 179 -4.90 13.21 5.61
C GLU A 179 -5.54 14.05 6.72
N ILE A 180 -6.69 13.60 7.24
CA ILE A 180 -7.37 14.28 8.35
C ILE A 180 -6.52 14.25 9.62
N PHE A 181 -5.86 13.12 9.91
CA PHE A 181 -5.05 12.95 11.10
C PHE A 181 -3.74 13.76 11.07
N LEU A 182 -3.00 13.71 9.95
CA LEU A 182 -1.69 14.35 9.79
C LEU A 182 -1.77 15.81 9.37
N GLY A 183 -2.86 16.19 8.71
CA GLY A 183 -2.98 17.43 7.95
C GLY A 183 -2.35 17.30 6.55
N ARG A 184 -2.84 18.11 5.62
CA ARG A 184 -2.51 18.04 4.18
C ARG A 184 -1.02 18.03 3.88
N ALA A 185 -0.26 18.95 4.48
CA ALA A 185 1.17 19.10 4.17
C ALA A 185 1.99 17.85 4.53
N ARG A 186 1.78 17.27 5.72
CA ARG A 186 2.48 16.04 6.14
C ARG A 186 2.03 14.83 5.32
N TYR A 187 0.75 14.77 5.00
CA TYR A 187 0.19 13.71 4.17
C TYR A 187 0.80 13.71 2.76
N ILE A 188 0.83 14.87 2.08
CA ILE A 188 1.48 15.03 0.76
C ILE A 188 2.96 14.64 0.85
N ALA A 189 3.68 15.14 1.86
CA ALA A 189 5.11 14.84 2.01
C ALA A 189 5.37 13.34 2.20
N ALA A 190 4.58 12.67 3.02
CA ALA A 190 4.69 11.22 3.21
C ALA A 190 4.36 10.45 1.92
N TYR A 191 3.28 10.81 1.22
CA TYR A 191 2.87 10.19 -0.04
C TYR A 191 3.94 10.34 -1.12
N ALA A 192 4.38 11.58 -1.36
CA ALA A 192 5.37 11.89 -2.40
C ALA A 192 6.74 11.22 -2.12
N LEU A 193 7.21 11.28 -0.87
CA LEU A 193 8.45 10.62 -0.49
C LEU A 193 8.36 9.10 -0.63
N SER A 194 7.21 8.51 -0.29
CA SER A 194 7.02 7.06 -0.43
C SER A 194 6.93 6.63 -1.89
N ALA A 195 6.32 7.43 -2.76
CA ALA A 195 6.33 7.22 -4.21
C ALA A 195 7.78 7.23 -4.76
N LEU A 196 8.53 8.29 -4.43
CA LEU A 196 9.94 8.42 -4.82
C LEU A 196 10.78 7.24 -4.31
N ALA A 197 10.66 6.90 -3.03
CA ALA A 197 11.42 5.81 -2.42
C ALA A 197 11.10 4.45 -3.04
N GLY A 198 9.83 4.23 -3.39
CA GLY A 198 9.41 3.04 -4.14
C GLY A 198 10.15 2.92 -5.47
N GLY A 199 10.15 3.98 -6.27
CA GLY A 199 10.88 4.03 -7.54
C GLY A 199 12.39 3.87 -7.35
N VAL A 200 12.97 4.52 -6.35
CA VAL A 200 14.42 4.43 -6.04
C VAL A 200 14.82 3.02 -5.66
N VAL A 201 14.08 2.35 -4.78
CA VAL A 201 14.40 0.97 -4.38
C VAL A 201 14.22 0.01 -5.55
N TYR A 202 13.19 0.21 -6.38
CA TYR A 202 13.03 -0.56 -7.62
C TYR A 202 14.25 -0.44 -8.53
N VAL A 203 14.70 0.79 -8.83
CA VAL A 203 15.89 1.05 -9.66
C VAL A 203 17.16 0.51 -8.99
N ALA A 204 17.32 0.67 -7.67
CA ALA A 204 18.50 0.18 -6.95
C ALA A 204 18.66 -1.33 -7.03
N MET A 205 17.54 -2.07 -7.07
CA MET A 205 17.52 -3.53 -7.19
C MET A 205 17.54 -4.02 -8.64
N ALA A 206 17.32 -3.16 -9.63
CA ALA A 206 17.36 -3.53 -11.04
C ALA A 206 18.78 -3.81 -11.52
N SER A 207 18.95 -4.77 -12.45
CA SER A 207 20.25 -5.14 -13.00
C SER A 207 20.15 -5.47 -14.49
N PRO A 208 21.15 -5.10 -15.32
CA PRO A 208 21.24 -5.53 -16.71
C PRO A 208 21.28 -7.05 -16.89
N GLY A 209 21.87 -7.76 -15.90
CA GLY A 209 21.99 -9.22 -15.93
C GLY A 209 20.83 -9.98 -15.29
N SER A 210 19.78 -9.29 -14.83
CA SER A 210 18.58 -9.95 -14.26
C SER A 210 17.67 -10.47 -15.37
N ASP A 211 17.03 -11.61 -15.14
CA ASP A 211 15.98 -12.18 -15.98
C ASP A 211 14.59 -11.55 -15.76
N GLY A 212 14.47 -10.69 -14.76
CA GLY A 212 13.22 -10.03 -14.36
C GLY A 212 12.32 -10.88 -13.47
N ALA A 213 12.69 -12.12 -13.15
CA ALA A 213 11.84 -13.02 -12.37
C ALA A 213 11.77 -12.62 -10.87
N VAL A 214 12.93 -12.36 -10.24
CA VAL A 214 13.02 -11.97 -8.82
C VAL A 214 13.44 -10.51 -8.68
N LEU A 215 14.46 -10.11 -9.44
CA LEU A 215 14.93 -8.73 -9.51
C LEU A 215 14.53 -8.12 -10.86
N PRO A 216 14.17 -6.83 -10.91
CA PRO A 216 13.84 -6.18 -12.16
C PRO A 216 15.03 -6.21 -13.10
N TYR A 217 14.81 -6.51 -14.39
CA TYR A 217 15.85 -6.24 -15.37
C TYR A 217 15.87 -4.75 -15.72
N TRP A 218 17.00 -4.28 -16.27
CA TRP A 218 17.25 -2.84 -16.46
C TRP A 218 16.25 -2.13 -17.37
N GLY A 219 15.67 -2.87 -18.33
CA GLY A 219 14.63 -2.38 -19.23
C GLY A 219 13.18 -2.54 -18.74
N GLN A 220 12.96 -3.14 -17.58
CA GLN A 220 11.60 -3.42 -17.07
C GLN A 220 10.98 -2.19 -16.44
N GLY A 221 9.83 -1.77 -16.96
CA GLY A 221 9.08 -0.64 -16.41
C GLY A 221 8.31 -0.98 -15.14
N VAL A 222 8.14 0.03 -14.28
CA VAL A 222 7.25 -0.01 -13.11
C VAL A 222 6.30 1.17 -13.09
N LEU A 223 5.07 0.91 -12.66
CA LEU A 223 3.99 1.90 -12.57
C LEU A 223 3.06 1.57 -11.39
N GLY A 224 2.29 2.54 -10.95
CA GLY A 224 1.25 2.39 -9.94
C GLY A 224 1.45 3.24 -8.70
N ALA A 225 0.32 3.68 -8.12
CA ALA A 225 0.31 4.39 -6.84
C ALA A 225 0.70 3.51 -5.66
N SER A 226 0.86 2.20 -5.86
CA SER A 226 1.02 1.21 -4.80
C SER A 226 2.25 1.44 -3.92
N GLY A 227 3.38 1.88 -4.46
CA GLY A 227 4.56 2.25 -3.67
C GLY A 227 4.23 3.33 -2.62
N ALA A 228 3.54 4.39 -3.03
CA ALA A 228 3.08 5.44 -2.12
C ALA A 228 2.04 4.92 -1.10
N ILE A 229 1.11 4.07 -1.53
CA ILE A 229 0.10 3.45 -0.67
C ILE A 229 0.75 2.56 0.39
N PHE A 230 1.77 1.77 0.03
CA PHE A 230 2.56 1.02 1.01
C PHE A 230 3.26 1.94 2.02
N GLY A 231 3.70 3.13 1.58
CA GLY A 231 4.17 4.16 2.50
C GLY A 231 3.09 4.64 3.46
N LEU A 232 1.87 4.84 3.01
CA LEU A 232 0.75 5.17 3.90
C LEU A 232 0.46 4.04 4.91
N PHE A 233 0.60 2.77 4.53
CA PHE A 233 0.56 1.66 5.50
C PHE A 233 1.69 1.76 6.52
N GLY A 234 2.91 2.12 6.11
CA GLY A 234 4.03 2.37 7.00
C GLY A 234 3.75 3.49 8.02
N VAL A 235 3.23 4.62 7.54
CA VAL A 235 2.78 5.72 8.42
C VAL A 235 1.71 5.25 9.38
N LEU A 236 0.68 4.53 8.90
CA LEU A 236 -0.42 4.03 9.72
C LEU A 236 0.08 3.08 10.82
N LEU A 237 1.03 2.22 10.51
CA LEU A 237 1.65 1.30 11.49
C LEU A 237 2.30 2.09 12.64
N VAL A 238 3.04 3.15 12.32
CA VAL A 238 3.64 4.01 13.35
C VAL A 238 2.57 4.73 14.17
N VAL A 239 1.53 5.26 13.50
CA VAL A 239 0.40 5.93 14.18
C VAL A 239 -0.27 4.97 15.17
N GLN A 240 -0.68 3.79 14.72
CA GLN A 240 -1.34 2.80 15.58
C GLN A 240 -0.46 2.40 16.76
N ARG A 241 0.83 2.11 16.51
CA ARG A 241 1.78 1.75 17.56
C ARG A 241 1.97 2.86 18.61
N LYS A 242 2.07 4.12 18.16
CA LYS A 242 2.25 5.28 19.06
C LYS A 242 1.00 5.63 19.86
N LEU A 243 -0.17 5.30 19.35
CA LEU A 243 -1.46 5.47 20.02
C LEU A 243 -1.86 4.25 20.88
N GLY A 244 -1.04 3.21 20.96
CA GLY A 244 -1.36 1.98 21.69
C GLY A 244 -2.50 1.15 21.07
N MET A 245 -2.80 1.38 19.78
CA MET A 245 -3.84 0.65 19.06
C MET A 245 -3.32 -0.72 18.59
N SER A 246 -4.23 -1.70 18.47
CA SER A 246 -3.90 -2.99 17.86
C SER A 246 -3.60 -2.81 16.36
N ASN A 247 -2.49 -3.39 15.91
CA ASN A 247 -2.06 -3.36 14.52
C ASN A 247 -2.12 -4.74 13.83
N ARG A 248 -2.79 -5.72 14.49
CA ARG A 248 -2.85 -7.10 13.98
C ARG A 248 -3.49 -7.19 12.59
N SER A 249 -4.60 -6.51 12.37
CA SER A 249 -5.27 -6.48 11.06
C SER A 249 -4.40 -5.84 9.98
N LEU A 250 -3.64 -4.81 10.33
CA LEU A 250 -2.71 -4.17 9.42
C LEU A 250 -1.59 -5.12 9.00
N TRP A 251 -1.03 -5.90 9.93
CA TRP A 251 -0.02 -6.91 9.60
C TRP A 251 -0.58 -8.00 8.70
N VAL A 252 -1.83 -8.43 8.91
CA VAL A 252 -2.49 -9.40 8.01
C VAL A 252 -2.61 -8.84 6.60
N VAL A 253 -3.08 -7.58 6.45
CA VAL A 253 -3.19 -6.92 5.14
C VAL A 253 -1.83 -6.81 4.47
N LEU A 254 -0.79 -6.38 5.20
CA LEU A 254 0.57 -6.28 4.66
C LEU A 254 1.10 -7.66 4.23
N ALA A 255 0.96 -8.68 5.08
CA ALA A 255 1.41 -10.04 4.77
C ALA A 255 0.72 -10.59 3.52
N LEU A 256 -0.59 -10.38 3.37
CA LEU A 256 -1.33 -10.80 2.18
C LEU A 256 -0.83 -10.05 0.93
N ASN A 257 -0.67 -8.74 1.00
CA ASN A 257 -0.21 -7.96 -0.16
C ASN A 257 1.24 -8.28 -0.55
N PHE A 258 2.15 -8.43 0.42
CA PHE A 258 3.52 -8.88 0.11
C PHE A 258 3.55 -10.34 -0.36
N GLY A 259 2.72 -11.21 0.24
CA GLY A 259 2.60 -12.60 -0.18
C GLY A 259 2.13 -12.73 -1.63
N LEU A 260 1.09 -12.00 -2.01
CA LEU A 260 0.58 -11.99 -3.40
C LEU A 260 1.66 -11.59 -4.40
N ALA A 261 2.58 -10.69 -4.04
CA ALA A 261 3.65 -10.24 -4.92
C ALA A 261 4.63 -11.35 -5.31
N PHE A 262 4.71 -12.45 -4.54
CA PHE A 262 5.52 -13.63 -4.90
C PHE A 262 4.79 -14.58 -5.86
N PHE A 263 3.45 -14.57 -5.86
CA PHE A 263 2.65 -15.46 -6.70
C PHE A 263 2.24 -14.82 -8.03
N PHE A 264 2.22 -13.49 -8.11
CA PHE A 264 1.81 -12.75 -9.30
C PHE A 264 3.00 -12.02 -9.91
N PRO A 265 3.58 -12.55 -11.01
CA PRO A 265 4.60 -11.86 -11.80
C PRO A 265 4.07 -10.49 -12.27
N GLY A 266 4.87 -9.46 -12.14
CA GLY A 266 4.45 -8.08 -12.49
C GLY A 266 4.11 -7.18 -11.32
N ILE A 267 3.96 -7.73 -10.10
CA ILE A 267 3.87 -6.90 -8.89
C ILE A 267 5.28 -6.50 -8.45
N ALA A 268 5.59 -5.21 -8.54
CA ALA A 268 6.88 -4.66 -8.15
C ALA A 268 7.01 -4.57 -6.61
N TRP A 269 7.20 -5.70 -5.94
CA TRP A 269 7.34 -5.77 -4.47
C TRP A 269 8.48 -4.89 -3.94
N GLN A 270 9.53 -4.66 -4.74
CA GLN A 270 10.64 -3.78 -4.42
C GLN A 270 10.17 -2.35 -4.20
N ALA A 271 9.27 -1.86 -5.05
CA ALA A 271 8.67 -0.53 -4.90
C ALA A 271 7.79 -0.45 -3.64
N HIS A 272 7.07 -1.54 -3.31
CA HIS A 272 6.29 -1.63 -2.07
C HIS A 272 7.20 -1.55 -0.83
N VAL A 273 8.32 -2.27 -0.82
CA VAL A 273 9.30 -2.21 0.27
C VAL A 273 9.85 -0.79 0.42
N GLY A 274 10.30 -0.17 -0.68
CA GLY A 274 10.84 1.20 -0.66
C GLY A 274 9.84 2.20 -0.10
N GLY A 275 8.62 2.18 -0.59
CA GLY A 275 7.54 3.03 -0.11
C GLY A 275 7.22 2.80 1.36
N PHE A 276 7.08 1.55 1.78
CA PHE A 276 6.78 1.18 3.17
C PHE A 276 7.85 1.68 4.15
N LEU A 277 9.14 1.51 3.83
CA LEU A 277 10.25 2.00 4.65
C LEU A 277 10.25 3.53 4.76
N ALA A 278 10.03 4.23 3.65
CA ALA A 278 9.90 5.69 3.65
C ALA A 278 8.71 6.17 4.48
N GLY A 279 7.59 5.44 4.43
CA GLY A 279 6.40 5.70 5.24
C GLY A 279 6.64 5.49 6.72
N LEU A 280 7.31 4.41 7.12
CA LEU A 280 7.74 4.16 8.51
C LEU A 280 8.60 5.32 9.03
N ALA A 281 9.63 5.71 8.25
CA ALA A 281 10.52 6.81 8.61
C ALA A 281 9.78 8.14 8.73
N SER A 282 8.86 8.44 7.79
CA SER A 282 8.03 9.66 7.81
C SER A 282 7.14 9.70 9.04
N GLY A 283 6.42 8.61 9.33
CA GLY A 283 5.58 8.49 10.52
C GLY A 283 6.37 8.69 11.81
N TRP A 284 7.55 8.08 11.91
CA TRP A 284 8.45 8.25 13.05
C TRP A 284 8.91 9.71 13.19
N ILE A 285 9.32 10.37 12.10
CA ILE A 285 9.71 11.78 12.09
C ILE A 285 8.57 12.65 12.60
N PHE A 286 7.33 12.42 12.16
CA PHE A 286 6.17 13.23 12.56
C PHE A 286 5.88 13.13 14.06
N PHE A 287 5.96 11.94 14.64
CA PHE A 287 5.73 11.75 16.07
C PHE A 287 6.90 12.25 16.91
N ASP A 288 8.15 12.02 16.50
CA ASP A 288 9.31 12.53 17.22
C ASP A 288 9.35 14.06 17.21
N ASP A 289 9.03 14.69 16.08
CA ASP A 289 8.95 16.15 16.00
C ASP A 289 7.86 16.72 16.91
N ALA A 290 6.68 16.10 16.95
CA ALA A 290 5.62 16.50 17.88
C ALA A 290 6.05 16.39 19.36
N ASN A 291 6.75 15.32 19.72
CA ASN A 291 7.31 15.14 21.07
C ASN A 291 8.42 16.16 21.40
N ARG A 292 9.27 16.53 20.43
CA ARG A 292 10.30 17.55 20.59
C ARG A 292 9.70 18.93 20.82
N VAL A 293 8.68 19.29 20.01
CA VAL A 293 7.96 20.56 20.13
C VAL A 293 7.25 20.66 21.47
N SER A 294 6.64 19.58 21.96
CA SER A 294 6.00 19.55 23.27
C SER A 294 6.99 19.76 24.44
N ARG A 295 8.28 19.45 24.24
CA ARG A 295 9.38 19.70 25.19
C ARG A 295 10.07 21.05 24.98
N GLY A 296 9.49 21.96 24.18
CA GLY A 296 10.02 23.29 23.94
C GLY A 296 11.08 23.41 22.84
N SER A 297 11.35 22.33 22.08
CA SER A 297 12.28 22.38 20.95
C SER A 297 11.63 23.02 19.71
N ARG A 298 12.43 23.62 18.83
CA ARG A 298 11.94 24.11 17.54
C ARG A 298 11.54 22.95 16.61
N PRO A 299 10.47 23.08 15.81
CA PRO A 299 10.07 22.08 14.84
C PRO A 299 11.18 21.88 13.79
N ALA A 300 11.49 20.63 13.49
CA ALA A 300 12.54 20.25 12.54
C ALA A 300 12.04 19.29 11.44
N ILE A 301 10.73 19.09 11.38
CA ILE A 301 10.07 18.12 10.51
C ILE A 301 10.51 18.24 9.04
N TRP A 302 10.45 19.46 8.47
CA TRP A 302 10.76 19.67 7.05
C TRP A 302 12.23 19.46 6.72
N ARG A 303 13.12 19.85 7.64
CA ARG A 303 14.56 19.58 7.50
C ARG A 303 14.83 18.07 7.49
N ARG A 304 14.20 17.31 8.39
CA ARG A 304 14.37 15.86 8.49
C ARG A 304 13.75 15.11 7.31
N MET A 305 12.59 15.55 6.83
CA MET A 305 11.99 15.03 5.59
C MET A 305 12.89 15.33 4.39
N GLY A 306 13.47 16.54 4.32
CA GLY A 306 14.44 16.90 3.28
C GLY A 306 15.69 16.03 3.29
N VAL A 307 16.28 15.76 4.48
CA VAL A 307 17.41 14.85 4.62
C VAL A 307 17.04 13.44 4.14
N LEU A 308 15.86 12.93 4.53
CA LEU A 308 15.42 11.60 4.08
C LEU A 308 15.22 11.55 2.57
N THR A 309 14.67 12.60 1.97
CA THR A 309 14.57 12.73 0.50
C THR A 309 15.94 12.69 -0.16
N LEU A 310 16.90 13.46 0.36
CA LEU A 310 18.27 13.49 -0.16
C LEU A 310 18.96 12.13 -0.05
N VAL A 311 18.70 11.35 0.99
CA VAL A 311 19.23 9.98 1.12
C VAL A 311 18.73 9.10 -0.02
N PHE A 312 17.41 9.12 -0.32
CA PHE A 312 16.89 8.34 -1.45
C PHE A 312 17.43 8.82 -2.79
N LEU A 313 17.53 10.13 -3.00
CA LEU A 313 18.13 10.67 -4.22
C LEU A 313 19.59 10.27 -4.37
N ALA A 314 20.36 10.29 -3.27
CA ALA A 314 21.75 9.82 -3.28
C ALA A 314 21.85 8.34 -3.65
N ILE A 315 20.96 7.48 -3.14
CA ILE A 315 20.90 6.06 -3.53
C ILE A 315 20.68 5.93 -5.05
N ALA A 316 19.73 6.69 -5.62
CA ALA A 316 19.48 6.66 -7.05
C ALA A 316 20.70 7.12 -7.86
N VAL A 317 21.33 8.23 -7.46
CA VAL A 317 22.55 8.76 -8.12
C VAL A 317 23.69 7.74 -8.06
N VAL A 318 23.97 7.19 -6.89
CA VAL A 318 25.03 6.16 -6.73
C VAL A 318 24.75 4.95 -7.62
N LYS A 319 23.48 4.49 -7.70
CA LYS A 319 23.11 3.38 -8.59
C LYS A 319 23.45 3.68 -10.05
N TYR A 320 23.12 4.88 -10.53
CA TYR A 320 23.41 5.27 -11.93
C TYR A 320 24.89 5.54 -12.22
N LEU A 321 25.69 5.80 -11.19
CA LEU A 321 27.15 5.92 -11.34
C LEU A 321 27.85 4.56 -11.36
N LEU A 322 27.20 3.49 -10.86
CA LEU A 322 27.76 2.14 -10.77
C LEU A 322 27.36 1.23 -11.94
N VAL A 323 26.43 1.65 -12.77
CA VAL A 323 25.91 0.89 -13.95
C VAL A 323 26.28 1.60 -15.24
#